data_57abeee0dd80abd843a97d3eb073175f
#
_entry.id   57abeee0dd80abd843a97d3eb073175f
#
_cell.length_a   1.000
_cell.length_b   1.000
_cell.length_c   1.000
_cell.angle_alpha   90.00
_cell.angle_beta   90.00
_cell.angle_gamma   90.00
#
_symmetry.space_group_name_H-M   'P 1'
#
loop_
_entity.id
_entity.type
_entity.pdbx_description
1 polymer ?
#
loop_
_entity_poly.entity_id
_entity_poly.type
_entity_poly.pdbx_seq_one_letter_code
_entity_poly.pdbx_strand_id
1 'polypeptide(L)'
;MRRVVVTGLGLLTPLGQGVDVTWKNILAGKSGANRITAFDPTDYACQVACEVPRVDGRGGGGPDVEGSFDPDQTMSPRDQKRVDDFILYGIAAADEAIKDSGWVPETDEQRWRTGVILGSGIGGLSTIADTALEL
;
A
#
# COMPACT_ATOMS: atom_id res chain seq x y z
N MET A 1 16.00 -20.79 24.29
CA MET A 1 14.83 -20.46 23.45
C MET A 1 15.23 -19.37 22.50
N ARG A 2 15.02 -19.50 21.17
CA ARG A 2 15.30 -18.42 20.22
C ARG A 2 14.21 -17.37 20.37
N ARG A 3 14.58 -16.08 20.47
CA ARG A 3 13.64 -14.96 20.50
C ARG A 3 13.53 -14.39 19.10
N VAL A 4 12.31 -14.04 18.69
CA VAL A 4 12.01 -13.33 17.44
C VAL A 4 11.57 -11.93 17.83
N VAL A 5 12.09 -10.95 17.12
CA VAL A 5 11.79 -9.53 17.34
C VAL A 5 11.40 -8.88 16.02
N VAL A 6 10.55 -7.85 16.08
CA VAL A 6 10.25 -6.97 14.97
C VAL A 6 11.29 -5.85 14.97
N THR A 7 11.95 -5.64 13.85
CA THR A 7 13.04 -4.65 13.71
C THR A 7 12.68 -3.47 12.84
N GLY A 8 11.59 -3.56 12.06
CA GLY A 8 11.10 -2.48 11.25
C GLY A 8 9.66 -2.68 10.85
N LEU A 9 8.95 -1.58 10.65
CA LEU A 9 7.57 -1.53 10.24
C LEU A 9 7.42 -0.66 9.00
N GLY A 10 6.46 -1.01 8.14
CA GLY A 10 6.05 -0.18 7.03
C GLY A 10 4.56 -0.34 6.79
N LEU A 11 3.86 0.77 6.64
CA LEU A 11 2.41 0.80 6.54
C LEU A 11 1.94 1.65 5.36
N LEU A 12 1.02 1.09 4.60
CA LEU A 12 0.21 1.82 3.65
C LEU A 12 -1.25 1.45 3.89
N THR A 13 -2.02 2.40 4.39
CA THR A 13 -3.36 2.16 4.94
C THR A 13 -4.35 3.21 4.42
N PRO A 14 -5.66 2.98 4.58
CA PRO A 14 -6.66 4.02 4.32
C PRO A 14 -6.54 5.28 5.20
N LEU A 15 -5.69 5.25 6.22
CA LEU A 15 -5.37 6.40 7.06
C LEU A 15 -4.13 7.17 6.59
N GLY A 16 -3.44 6.66 5.57
CA GLY A 16 -2.27 7.28 4.95
C GLY A 16 -1.08 6.34 4.79
N GLN A 17 -0.08 6.84 4.09
CA GLN A 17 1.22 6.21 3.94
C GLN A 17 2.11 6.56 5.13
N GLY A 18 2.80 5.54 5.64
CA GLY A 18 3.77 5.64 6.71
C GLY A 18 3.21 5.27 8.08
N VAL A 19 4.10 4.71 8.91
CA VAL A 19 3.78 4.27 10.27
C VAL A 19 3.31 5.45 11.13
N ASP A 20 4.04 6.57 11.10
CA ASP A 20 3.76 7.73 11.93
C ASP A 20 2.41 8.38 11.58
N VAL A 21 2.13 8.55 10.29
CA VAL A 21 0.86 9.13 9.81
C VAL A 21 -0.31 8.21 10.17
N THR A 22 -0.17 6.91 9.92
CA THR A 22 -1.19 5.93 10.28
C THR A 22 -1.46 5.94 11.78
N TRP A 23 -0.41 5.90 12.60
CA TRP A 23 -0.53 5.90 14.06
C TRP A 23 -1.15 7.18 14.62
N LYS A 24 -0.69 8.34 14.14
CA LYS A 24 -1.27 9.66 14.48
C LYS A 24 -2.78 9.69 14.19
N ASN A 25 -3.20 9.17 13.04
CA ASN A 25 -4.59 9.17 12.63
C ASN A 25 -5.44 8.15 13.42
N ILE A 26 -4.87 7.00 13.81
CA ILE A 26 -5.52 6.05 14.74
C ILE A 26 -5.77 6.71 16.08
N LEU A 27 -4.76 7.36 16.67
CA LEU A 27 -4.89 8.04 17.96
C LEU A 27 -5.89 9.20 17.93
N ALA A 28 -6.02 9.86 16.78
CA ALA A 28 -7.02 10.91 16.56
C ALA A 28 -8.43 10.37 16.29
N GLY A 29 -8.63 9.04 16.26
CA GLY A 29 -9.93 8.43 15.99
C GLY A 29 -10.45 8.68 14.57
N LYS A 30 -9.55 8.96 13.60
CA LYS A 30 -9.94 9.19 12.21
C LYS A 30 -10.41 7.89 11.56
N SER A 31 -11.43 8.00 10.71
CA SER A 31 -11.90 6.92 9.86
C SER A 31 -11.25 7.02 8.48
N GLY A 32 -10.78 5.90 7.94
CA GLY A 32 -10.35 5.77 6.55
C GLY A 32 -11.48 5.39 5.59
N ALA A 33 -12.73 5.27 6.09
CA ALA A 33 -13.88 4.95 5.26
C ALA A 33 -14.45 6.21 4.63
N ASN A 34 -14.50 6.23 3.29
CA ASN A 34 -15.00 7.34 2.49
C ASN A 34 -15.89 6.81 1.35
N ARG A 35 -16.59 7.72 0.66
CA ARG A 35 -17.25 7.36 -0.59
C ARG A 35 -16.21 6.81 -1.58
N ILE A 36 -16.54 5.72 -2.24
CA ILE A 36 -15.68 5.09 -3.26
C ILE A 36 -15.32 6.12 -4.34
N THR A 37 -14.04 6.20 -4.66
CA THR A 37 -13.50 7.12 -5.67
C THR A 37 -12.91 6.39 -6.88
N ALA A 38 -12.67 5.09 -6.79
CA ALA A 38 -12.11 4.28 -7.87
C ALA A 38 -13.08 4.12 -9.07
N PHE A 39 -14.40 4.21 -8.81
CA PHE A 39 -15.46 4.19 -9.83
C PHE A 39 -16.70 4.95 -9.33
N ASP A 40 -17.68 5.20 -10.18
CA ASP A 40 -18.96 5.80 -9.74
C ASP A 40 -19.83 4.76 -9.02
N PRO A 41 -20.02 4.86 -7.69
CA PRO A 41 -20.77 3.91 -6.90
C PRO A 41 -22.29 4.22 -6.82
N THR A 42 -22.81 5.17 -7.60
CA THR A 42 -24.16 5.73 -7.42
C THR A 42 -25.26 4.64 -7.49
N ASP A 43 -25.11 3.66 -8.37
CA ASP A 43 -26.09 2.59 -8.56
C ASP A 43 -25.87 1.37 -7.65
N TYR A 44 -24.88 1.42 -6.75
CA TYR A 44 -24.57 0.31 -5.85
C TYR A 44 -25.16 0.54 -4.45
N ALA A 45 -25.60 -0.54 -3.82
CA ALA A 45 -26.13 -0.51 -2.47
C ALA A 45 -25.08 -0.09 -1.42
N CYS A 46 -23.82 -0.44 -1.64
CA CYS A 46 -22.68 0.00 -0.83
C CYS A 46 -21.85 1.01 -1.63
N GLN A 47 -21.71 2.20 -1.09
CA GLN A 47 -20.99 3.31 -1.73
C GLN A 47 -19.76 3.76 -0.94
N VAL A 48 -19.40 3.01 0.10
CA VAL A 48 -18.31 3.35 1.02
C VAL A 48 -17.25 2.25 1.00
N ALA A 49 -15.98 2.66 0.92
CA ALA A 49 -14.82 1.78 1.05
C ALA A 49 -13.69 2.46 1.81
N CYS A 50 -12.72 1.65 2.23
CA CYS A 50 -11.48 2.12 2.82
C CYS A 50 -10.41 2.08 1.72
N GLU A 51 -10.28 3.15 0.97
CA GLU A 51 -9.28 3.30 -0.10
C GLU A 51 -8.02 3.97 0.44
N VAL A 52 -6.86 3.61 -0.10
CA VAL A 52 -5.59 4.30 0.21
C VAL A 52 -5.64 5.70 -0.38
N PRO A 53 -5.42 6.77 0.43
CA PRO A 53 -5.37 8.13 -0.10
C PRO A 53 -4.17 8.29 -1.03
N ARG A 54 -4.38 8.84 -2.21
CA ARG A 54 -3.36 9.02 -3.25
C ARG A 54 -3.23 10.48 -3.68
N VAL A 55 -2.07 10.84 -4.18
CA VAL A 55 -1.80 12.20 -4.67
C VAL A 55 -2.68 12.59 -5.87
N ASP A 56 -3.23 11.64 -6.60
CA ASP A 56 -4.15 11.83 -7.73
C ASP A 56 -5.62 12.09 -7.30
N GLY A 57 -5.89 12.18 -6.00
CA GLY A 57 -7.20 12.45 -5.42
C GLY A 57 -8.00 11.21 -5.03
N ARG A 58 -7.58 10.00 -5.44
CA ARG A 58 -8.24 8.76 -5.02
C ARG A 58 -8.16 8.57 -3.51
N GLY A 59 -9.16 7.89 -2.95
CA GLY A 59 -9.22 7.61 -1.52
C GLY A 59 -9.32 8.84 -0.62
N GLY A 60 -9.72 10.01 -1.17
CA GLY A 60 -9.74 11.27 -0.44
C GLY A 60 -8.37 11.90 -0.21
N GLY A 61 -7.36 11.45 -0.94
CA GLY A 61 -6.02 12.04 -0.93
C GLY A 61 -5.92 13.31 -1.76
N GLY A 62 -4.69 13.69 -2.05
CA GLY A 62 -4.36 14.87 -2.87
C GLY A 62 -2.89 15.23 -2.70
N PRO A 63 -2.34 16.10 -3.56
CA PRO A 63 -0.92 16.47 -3.52
C PRO A 63 -0.51 17.16 -2.21
N ASP A 64 -1.45 17.86 -1.55
CA ASP A 64 -1.21 18.58 -0.30
C ASP A 64 -1.78 17.86 0.93
N VAL A 65 -2.29 16.63 0.77
CA VAL A 65 -2.85 15.85 1.88
C VAL A 65 -1.76 14.98 2.49
N GLU A 66 -1.47 15.20 3.79
CA GLU A 66 -0.47 14.43 4.53
C GLU A 66 -0.77 12.93 4.47
N GLY A 67 0.22 12.14 4.06
CA GLY A 67 0.11 10.70 3.96
C GLY A 67 -0.54 10.20 2.66
N SER A 68 -0.77 11.07 1.69
CA SER A 68 -1.17 10.62 0.35
C SER A 68 -0.05 9.83 -0.32
N PHE A 69 -0.39 8.66 -0.82
CA PHE A 69 0.53 7.79 -1.54
C PHE A 69 0.84 8.33 -2.94
N ASP A 70 2.11 8.47 -3.22
CA ASP A 70 2.61 8.82 -4.54
C ASP A 70 3.24 7.58 -5.20
N PRO A 71 2.58 6.95 -6.18
CA PRO A 71 3.10 5.77 -6.86
C PRO A 71 4.42 6.04 -7.60
N ASP A 72 4.65 7.28 -8.05
CA ASP A 72 5.86 7.63 -8.80
C ASP A 72 7.12 7.57 -7.94
N GLN A 73 6.98 7.70 -6.62
CA GLN A 73 8.09 7.50 -5.68
C GLN A 73 8.43 6.02 -5.46
N THR A 74 7.50 5.12 -5.77
CA THR A 74 7.69 3.68 -5.57
C THR A 74 8.14 2.99 -6.85
N MET A 75 7.58 3.37 -7.99
CA MET A 75 7.82 2.69 -9.27
C MET A 75 7.69 3.67 -10.44
N SER A 76 8.46 3.45 -11.52
CA SER A 76 8.34 4.28 -12.71
C SER A 76 6.92 4.19 -13.32
N PRO A 77 6.39 5.31 -13.91
CA PRO A 77 5.07 5.30 -14.54
C PRO A 77 4.89 4.25 -15.65
N ARG A 78 6.00 3.84 -16.26
CA ARG A 78 6.00 2.77 -17.27
C ARG A 78 5.72 1.40 -16.66
N ASP A 79 6.33 1.13 -15.52
CA ASP A 79 6.21 -0.17 -14.85
C ASP A 79 4.91 -0.28 -14.07
N GLN A 80 4.38 0.85 -13.55
CA GLN A 80 3.06 0.91 -12.92
C GLN A 80 1.94 0.39 -13.82
N LYS A 81 2.04 0.60 -15.14
CA LYS A 81 1.05 0.10 -16.13
C LYS A 81 1.03 -1.43 -16.27
N ARG A 82 1.98 -2.13 -15.66
CA ARG A 82 2.14 -3.59 -15.76
C ARG A 82 1.78 -4.32 -14.48
N VAL A 83 1.45 -3.58 -13.44
CA VAL A 83 1.18 -4.11 -12.12
C VAL A 83 -0.10 -3.51 -11.55
N ASP A 84 -0.83 -4.30 -10.77
CA ASP A 84 -1.97 -3.79 -10.02
C ASP A 84 -1.54 -3.03 -8.77
N ASP A 85 -2.41 -2.17 -8.27
CA ASP A 85 -2.16 -1.30 -7.12
C ASP A 85 -1.69 -2.06 -5.87
N PHE A 86 -2.16 -3.29 -5.63
CA PHE A 86 -1.74 -4.08 -4.47
C PHE A 86 -0.23 -4.39 -4.47
N ILE A 87 0.37 -4.53 -5.66
CA ILE A 87 1.83 -4.73 -5.81
C ILE A 87 2.58 -3.46 -5.43
N LEU A 88 2.10 -2.30 -5.91
CA LEU A 88 2.68 -1.01 -5.55
C LEU A 88 2.63 -0.76 -4.04
N TYR A 89 1.48 -1.07 -3.43
CA TYR A 89 1.29 -0.93 -1.98
C TYR A 89 2.21 -1.86 -1.20
N GLY A 90 2.35 -3.10 -1.65
CA GLY A 90 3.26 -4.07 -1.03
C GLY A 90 4.72 -3.62 -1.10
N ILE A 91 5.16 -3.10 -2.24
CA ILE A 91 6.53 -2.58 -2.43
C ILE A 91 6.76 -1.36 -1.54
N ALA A 92 5.84 -0.39 -1.53
CA ALA A 92 5.98 0.82 -0.72
C ALA A 92 6.08 0.51 0.78
N ALA A 93 5.23 -0.37 1.29
CA ALA A 93 5.27 -0.78 2.69
C ALA A 93 6.53 -1.58 3.02
N ALA A 94 6.99 -2.47 2.12
CA ALA A 94 8.22 -3.23 2.31
C ALA A 94 9.45 -2.31 2.34
N ASP A 95 9.48 -1.31 1.47
CA ASP A 95 10.59 -0.34 1.37
C ASP A 95 10.71 0.49 2.67
N GLU A 96 9.58 0.94 3.23
CA GLU A 96 9.55 1.62 4.52
C GLU A 96 10.04 0.68 5.65
N ALA A 97 9.54 -0.56 5.72
CA ALA A 97 9.93 -1.53 6.74
C ALA A 97 11.42 -1.87 6.69
N ILE A 98 12.00 -2.01 5.49
CA ILE A 98 13.43 -2.25 5.30
C ILE A 98 14.24 -1.05 5.78
N LYS A 99 13.83 0.16 5.42
CA LYS A 99 14.49 1.39 5.87
C LYS A 99 14.43 1.55 7.39
N ASP A 100 13.28 1.32 7.98
CA ASP A 100 13.07 1.39 9.43
C ASP A 100 13.90 0.35 10.18
N SER A 101 14.02 -0.88 9.65
CA SER A 101 14.82 -1.94 10.24
C SER A 101 16.33 -1.67 10.23
N GLY A 102 16.80 -0.83 9.32
CA GLY A 102 18.23 -0.62 9.05
C GLY A 102 18.95 -1.88 8.55
N TRP A 103 18.23 -2.94 8.17
CA TRP A 103 18.84 -4.19 7.70
C TRP A 103 19.27 -4.10 6.25
N VAL A 104 20.58 -4.13 6.02
CA VAL A 104 21.18 -4.19 4.69
C VAL A 104 22.10 -5.41 4.64
N PRO A 105 21.73 -6.49 3.93
CA PRO A 105 22.58 -7.68 3.81
C PRO A 105 23.79 -7.38 2.93
N GLU A 106 24.97 -7.35 3.51
CA GLU A 106 26.23 -7.03 2.83
C GLU A 106 26.94 -8.29 2.30
N THR A 107 26.88 -9.39 3.06
CA THR A 107 27.54 -10.66 2.70
C THR A 107 26.57 -11.64 2.06
N ASP A 108 27.10 -12.60 1.31
CA ASP A 108 26.30 -13.68 0.72
C ASP A 108 25.60 -14.51 1.80
N GLU A 109 26.26 -14.78 2.92
CA GLU A 109 25.63 -15.49 4.03
C GLU A 109 24.42 -14.73 4.58
N GLN A 110 24.50 -13.41 4.75
CA GLN A 110 23.38 -12.57 5.18
C GLN A 110 22.23 -12.61 4.16
N ARG A 111 22.54 -12.52 2.86
CA ARG A 111 21.55 -12.63 1.79
C ARG A 111 20.85 -13.97 1.79
N TRP A 112 21.59 -15.08 1.93
CA TRP A 112 21.03 -16.43 2.01
C TRP A 112 20.11 -16.64 3.22
N ARG A 113 20.34 -15.89 4.30
CA ARG A 113 19.53 -15.93 5.52
C ARG A 113 18.42 -14.91 5.56
N THR A 114 18.31 -14.07 4.54
CA THR A 114 17.25 -13.06 4.42
C THR A 114 16.19 -13.55 3.43
N GLY A 115 14.96 -13.70 3.89
CA GLY A 115 13.83 -14.10 3.05
C GLY A 115 12.80 -12.99 2.95
N VAL A 116 12.05 -12.97 1.83
CA VAL A 116 10.91 -12.10 1.61
C VAL A 116 9.67 -12.98 1.47
N ILE A 117 8.64 -12.68 2.25
CA ILE A 117 7.33 -13.34 2.18
C ILE A 117 6.27 -12.26 2.03
N LEU A 118 5.55 -12.27 0.92
CA LEU A 118 4.42 -11.39 0.65
C LEU A 118 3.16 -12.23 0.46
N GLY A 119 2.07 -11.79 1.08
CA GLY A 119 0.75 -12.40 0.92
C GLY A 119 -0.23 -11.41 0.30
N SER A 120 -1.11 -11.90 -0.56
CA SER A 120 -2.24 -11.14 -1.11
C SER A 120 -3.51 -11.97 -1.01
N GLY A 121 -4.63 -11.35 -0.63
CA GLY A 121 -5.90 -12.04 -0.47
C GLY A 121 -6.53 -12.45 -1.81
N ILE A 122 -6.62 -11.51 -2.75
CA ILE A 122 -7.31 -11.71 -4.04
C ILE A 122 -6.37 -11.45 -5.23
N GLY A 123 -5.33 -10.64 -5.04
CA GLY A 123 -4.44 -10.20 -6.11
C GLY A 123 -5.03 -9.05 -6.93
N GLY A 124 -4.79 -9.05 -8.24
CA GLY A 124 -5.19 -8.01 -9.17
C GLY A 124 -6.63 -8.13 -9.65
N LEU A 125 -7.60 -7.73 -8.82
CA LEU A 125 -9.01 -7.81 -9.17
C LEU A 125 -9.36 -6.94 -10.39
N SER A 126 -8.72 -5.78 -10.54
CA SER A 126 -8.91 -4.89 -11.69
C SER A 126 -8.48 -5.58 -12.99
N THR A 127 -7.29 -6.15 -13.02
CA THR A 127 -6.80 -6.91 -14.19
C THR A 127 -7.69 -8.10 -14.54
N ILE A 128 -8.20 -8.81 -13.53
CA ILE A 128 -9.13 -9.94 -13.73
C ILE A 128 -10.44 -9.45 -14.36
N ALA A 129 -10.99 -8.33 -13.84
CA ALA A 129 -12.23 -7.77 -14.36
C ALA A 129 -12.08 -7.26 -15.79
N ASP A 130 -11.02 -6.51 -16.07
CA ASP A 130 -10.74 -5.96 -17.41
C ASP A 130 -10.54 -7.09 -18.43
N THR A 131 -9.75 -8.11 -18.09
CA THR A 131 -9.54 -9.27 -18.96
C THR A 131 -10.83 -10.03 -19.22
N ALA A 132 -11.72 -10.15 -18.22
CA ALA A 132 -13.01 -10.82 -18.39
C ALA A 132 -13.99 -10.03 -19.30
N LEU A 133 -13.81 -8.71 -19.42
CA LEU A 133 -14.63 -7.87 -20.31
C LEU A 133 -14.10 -7.84 -21.75
N GLU A 134 -12.81 -8.18 -21.96
CA GLU A 134 -12.19 -8.26 -23.28
C GLU A 134 -12.41 -9.61 -24.00
N LEU A 135 -12.86 -10.64 -23.28
CA LEU A 135 -13.17 -11.99 -23.79
C LEU A 135 -14.62 -12.12 -24.26
#